data_1c337b9da0b9aaff34f3394ac01ec723
#
_entry.id   1c337b9da0b9aaff34f3394ac01ec723
#
_cell.length_a   1.000
_cell.length_b   1.000
_cell.length_c   1.000
_cell.angle_alpha   90.00
_cell.angle_beta   90.00
_cell.angle_gamma   90.00
#
_symmetry.space_group_name_H-M   'P 1'
#
loop_
_entity.id
_entity.type
_entity.pdbx_description
1 polymer ?
#
loop_
_entity_poly.entity_id
_entity_poly.type
_entity_poly.pdbx_seq_one_letter_code
_entity_poly.pdbx_strand_id
1 'polypeptide(L)'
;MVNAAGQLFTIEGVAAGLIMLVTTFIIVGTTSLYTPGDTHISDMQLEQLGNDALHMMNTPNASAESGESTLQYIIKNNDTELFRQTFLWFCNSTTGGTYDNIQFSAEIYYLDNSTNSVNRYHISESRIPTGGEQTMRVTEWVLVYNSAVTGHMPADVDTRVQAVLVEVLLWRN
;
A
#
# COMPACT_ATOMS: atom_id res chain seq x y z
N MET A 1 -6.73 69.37 -31.30
CA MET A 1 -7.77 68.37 -31.57
C MET A 1 -7.16 66.99 -31.32
N VAL A 2 -7.55 66.30 -30.30
CA VAL A 2 -7.10 64.93 -30.03
C VAL A 2 -7.70 64.02 -31.05
N ASN A 3 -6.85 63.27 -31.78
CA ASN A 3 -7.31 62.42 -32.87
C ASN A 3 -8.09 61.22 -32.31
N ALA A 4 -9.41 61.22 -32.44
CA ALA A 4 -10.31 60.19 -31.89
C ALA A 4 -9.95 58.76 -32.37
N ALA A 5 -9.37 58.65 -33.58
CA ALA A 5 -8.90 57.37 -34.12
C ALA A 5 -7.68 56.82 -33.28
N GLY A 6 -6.78 57.68 -32.80
CA GLY A 6 -5.65 57.29 -31.95
C GLY A 6 -6.08 56.80 -30.58
N GLN A 7 -7.15 57.36 -30.02
CA GLN A 7 -7.69 56.91 -28.74
C GLN A 7 -8.38 55.55 -28.84
N LEU A 8 -9.01 55.25 -29.99
CA LEU A 8 -9.67 53.97 -30.21
C LEU A 8 -8.66 52.81 -30.24
N PHE A 9 -7.55 52.98 -30.94
CA PHE A 9 -6.47 51.98 -31.00
C PHE A 9 -5.78 51.75 -29.64
N THR A 10 -5.64 52.80 -28.80
CA THR A 10 -5.05 52.61 -27.46
C THR A 10 -6.01 51.86 -26.56
N ILE A 11 -7.31 52.11 -26.61
CA ILE A 11 -8.30 51.38 -25.81
C ILE A 11 -8.36 49.90 -26.25
N GLU A 12 -8.33 49.65 -27.54
CA GLU A 12 -8.33 48.30 -28.12
C GLU A 12 -7.07 47.53 -27.70
N GLY A 13 -5.89 48.15 -27.71
CA GLY A 13 -4.65 47.57 -27.28
C GLY A 13 -4.64 47.22 -25.75
N VAL A 14 -5.19 48.11 -24.92
CA VAL A 14 -5.32 47.89 -23.49
C VAL A 14 -6.32 46.76 -23.20
N ALA A 15 -7.45 46.72 -23.91
CA ALA A 15 -8.45 45.66 -23.77
C ALA A 15 -7.86 44.28 -24.16
N ALA A 16 -7.16 44.21 -25.29
CA ALA A 16 -6.48 43.01 -25.74
C ALA A 16 -5.42 42.53 -24.72
N GLY A 17 -4.64 43.45 -24.17
CA GLY A 17 -3.67 43.15 -23.13
C GLY A 17 -4.28 42.57 -21.84
N LEU A 18 -5.39 43.15 -21.40
CA LEU A 18 -6.15 42.65 -20.24
C LEU A 18 -6.73 41.27 -20.49
N ILE A 19 -7.28 41.00 -21.65
CA ILE A 19 -7.82 39.66 -22.01
C ILE A 19 -6.68 38.64 -22.02
N MET A 20 -5.52 38.96 -22.58
CA MET A 20 -4.36 38.08 -22.55
C MET A 20 -3.89 37.78 -21.10
N LEU A 21 -3.83 38.79 -20.24
CA LEU A 21 -3.46 38.61 -18.84
C LEU A 21 -4.45 37.70 -18.09
N VAL A 22 -5.75 37.94 -18.27
CA VAL A 22 -6.80 37.12 -17.64
C VAL A 22 -6.76 35.68 -18.18
N THR A 23 -6.59 35.50 -19.48
CA THR A 23 -6.47 34.16 -20.07
C THR A 23 -5.25 33.42 -19.59
N THR A 24 -4.09 34.08 -19.50
CA THR A 24 -2.87 33.50 -18.98
C THR A 24 -3.04 33.14 -17.50
N PHE A 25 -3.66 34.00 -16.70
CA PHE A 25 -3.93 33.73 -15.29
C PHE A 25 -4.86 32.51 -15.11
N ILE A 26 -5.91 32.40 -15.93
CA ILE A 26 -6.81 31.24 -15.90
C ILE A 26 -6.05 29.97 -16.30
N ILE A 27 -5.24 30.00 -17.37
CA ILE A 27 -4.46 28.83 -17.81
C ILE A 27 -3.48 28.40 -16.74
N VAL A 28 -2.71 29.32 -16.15
CA VAL A 28 -1.77 29.00 -15.07
C VAL A 28 -2.51 28.52 -13.83
N GLY A 29 -3.65 29.12 -13.48
CA GLY A 29 -4.49 28.68 -12.36
C GLY A 29 -5.12 27.32 -12.57
N THR A 30 -5.47 26.95 -13.81
CA THR A 30 -6.04 25.62 -14.13
C THR A 30 -4.97 24.55 -14.30
N THR A 31 -3.75 24.89 -14.71
CA THR A 31 -2.63 23.93 -14.77
C THR A 31 -2.02 23.62 -13.39
N SER A 32 -2.25 24.47 -12.40
CA SER A 32 -1.90 24.17 -11.00
C SER A 32 -2.99 23.38 -10.27
N LEU A 33 -4.10 23.01 -10.92
CA LEU A 33 -4.97 21.96 -10.44
C LEU A 33 -4.15 20.66 -10.46
N TYR A 34 -3.74 20.23 -9.30
CA TYR A 34 -3.26 18.90 -9.00
C TYR A 34 -3.95 17.90 -9.92
N THR A 35 -3.23 17.37 -10.88
CA THR A 35 -3.66 16.17 -11.55
C THR A 35 -3.67 15.07 -10.50
N PRO A 36 -4.83 14.46 -10.18
CA PRO A 36 -4.87 13.32 -9.27
C PRO A 36 -4.03 12.12 -9.74
N GLY A 37 -3.34 12.28 -10.87
CA GLY A 37 -2.49 11.25 -11.48
C GLY A 37 -1.19 10.96 -10.73
N ASP A 38 -0.61 11.93 -10.03
CA ASP A 38 0.67 11.69 -9.34
C ASP A 38 0.51 10.87 -8.05
N THR A 39 -0.61 11.02 -7.35
CA THR A 39 -0.90 10.20 -6.17
C THR A 39 -1.23 8.76 -6.54
N HIS A 40 -1.98 8.54 -7.64
CA HIS A 40 -2.33 7.19 -8.10
C HIS A 40 -1.12 6.36 -8.53
N ILE A 41 -0.09 6.95 -9.12
CA ILE A 41 1.10 6.20 -9.56
C ILE A 41 1.90 5.72 -8.33
N SER A 42 2.06 6.57 -7.32
CA SER A 42 2.75 6.18 -6.09
C SER A 42 1.98 5.12 -5.31
N ASP A 43 0.65 5.20 -5.32
CA ASP A 43 -0.23 4.26 -4.63
C ASP A 43 -0.23 2.89 -5.33
N MET A 44 -0.33 2.86 -6.66
CA MET A 44 -0.21 1.63 -7.46
C MET A 44 1.16 0.97 -7.28
N GLN A 45 2.24 1.76 -7.18
CA GLN A 45 3.58 1.22 -6.93
C GLN A 45 3.68 0.63 -5.54
N LEU A 46 3.06 1.24 -4.53
CA LEU A 46 3.05 0.75 -3.17
C LEU A 46 2.24 -0.55 -3.05
N GLU A 47 1.08 -0.61 -3.71
CA GLU A 47 0.26 -1.82 -3.80
C GLU A 47 1.01 -2.97 -4.49
N GLN A 48 1.64 -2.69 -5.64
CA GLN A 48 2.44 -3.70 -6.35
C GLN A 48 3.60 -4.19 -5.49
N LEU A 49 4.31 -3.28 -4.83
CA LEU A 49 5.42 -3.60 -3.95
C LEU A 49 5.00 -4.54 -2.80
N GLY A 50 3.87 -4.25 -2.17
CA GLY A 50 3.34 -5.09 -1.11
C GLY A 50 2.89 -6.47 -1.60
N ASN A 51 2.23 -6.52 -2.76
CA ASN A 51 1.83 -7.78 -3.40
C ASN A 51 3.07 -8.63 -3.77
N ASP A 52 4.08 -8.03 -4.37
CA ASP A 52 5.32 -8.70 -4.74
C ASP A 52 6.04 -9.24 -3.50
N ALA A 53 6.11 -8.45 -2.42
CA ALA A 53 6.72 -8.87 -1.16
C ALA A 53 5.98 -10.07 -0.54
N LEU A 54 4.64 -10.02 -0.43
CA LEU A 54 3.85 -11.14 0.08
C LEU A 54 3.98 -12.39 -0.80
N HIS A 55 3.94 -12.22 -2.11
CA HIS A 55 4.08 -13.33 -3.04
C HIS A 55 5.46 -14.00 -2.93
N MET A 56 6.53 -13.21 -2.83
CA MET A 56 7.88 -13.73 -2.60
C MET A 56 7.98 -14.48 -1.27
N MET A 57 7.37 -13.96 -0.21
CA MET A 57 7.32 -14.64 1.10
C MET A 57 6.50 -15.93 1.05
N ASN A 58 5.47 -16.01 0.20
CA ASN A 58 4.62 -17.19 0.03
C ASN A 58 5.22 -18.20 -0.98
N THR A 59 6.29 -17.83 -1.68
CA THR A 59 6.97 -18.76 -2.58
C THR A 59 7.67 -19.86 -1.77
N PRO A 60 7.43 -21.16 -2.08
CA PRO A 60 8.08 -22.26 -1.39
C PRO A 60 9.60 -22.16 -1.46
N ASN A 61 10.24 -22.33 -0.31
CA ASN A 61 11.70 -22.32 -0.25
C ASN A 61 12.24 -23.69 -0.69
N ALA A 62 12.82 -23.72 -1.89
CA ALA A 62 13.42 -24.95 -2.45
C ALA A 62 14.58 -25.52 -1.61
N SER A 63 15.17 -24.70 -0.72
CA SER A 63 16.24 -25.12 0.18
C SER A 63 15.75 -25.64 1.54
N ALA A 64 14.44 -25.46 1.82
CA ALA A 64 13.86 -25.99 3.04
C ALA A 64 13.44 -27.46 2.84
N GLU A 65 13.86 -28.35 3.73
CA GLU A 65 13.50 -29.79 3.70
C GLU A 65 11.98 -30.01 3.70
N SER A 66 11.21 -29.07 4.26
CA SER A 66 9.74 -29.12 4.35
C SER A 66 9.02 -28.60 3.10
N GLY A 67 9.71 -27.91 2.19
CA GLY A 67 9.06 -27.18 1.08
C GLY A 67 8.12 -26.05 1.52
N GLU A 68 8.17 -25.68 2.80
CA GLU A 68 7.34 -24.65 3.42
C GLU A 68 7.79 -23.25 2.98
N SER A 69 6.84 -22.36 2.70
CA SER A 69 7.17 -20.97 2.41
C SER A 69 7.55 -20.21 3.70
N THR A 70 8.30 -19.12 3.55
CA THR A 70 8.65 -18.27 4.70
C THR A 70 7.39 -17.73 5.37
N LEU A 71 6.37 -17.37 4.59
CA LEU A 71 5.12 -16.87 5.12
C LEU A 71 4.34 -17.94 5.91
N GLN A 72 4.29 -19.18 5.41
CA GLN A 72 3.72 -20.32 6.14
C GLN A 72 4.42 -20.55 7.48
N TYR A 73 5.75 -20.54 7.47
CA TYR A 73 6.56 -20.71 8.68
C TYR A 73 6.26 -19.61 9.72
N ILE A 74 6.23 -18.35 9.28
CA ILE A 74 5.93 -17.21 10.15
C ILE A 74 4.55 -17.32 10.78
N ILE A 75 3.52 -17.63 9.99
CA ILE A 75 2.16 -17.77 10.47
C ILE A 75 2.06 -18.90 11.49
N LYS A 76 2.63 -20.05 11.19
CA LYS A 76 2.59 -21.23 12.03
C LYS A 76 3.28 -21.03 13.38
N ASN A 77 4.38 -20.27 13.40
CA ASN A 77 5.13 -19.98 14.61
C ASN A 77 4.73 -18.68 15.30
N ASN A 78 3.80 -17.92 14.70
CA ASN A 78 3.41 -16.58 15.15
C ASN A 78 4.62 -15.65 15.35
N ASP A 79 5.59 -15.73 14.41
CA ASP A 79 6.84 -14.97 14.51
C ASP A 79 6.68 -13.57 13.93
N THR A 80 6.20 -12.66 14.75
CA THR A 80 5.87 -11.28 14.41
C THR A 80 7.10 -10.49 13.95
N GLU A 81 8.25 -10.75 14.58
CA GLU A 81 9.48 -10.03 14.27
C GLU A 81 10.08 -10.49 12.93
N LEU A 82 10.06 -11.80 12.67
CA LEU A 82 10.50 -12.34 11.39
C LEU A 82 9.62 -11.83 10.24
N PHE A 83 8.30 -11.71 10.46
CA PHE A 83 7.40 -11.09 9.48
C PHE A 83 7.86 -9.67 9.16
N ARG A 84 8.03 -8.84 10.19
CA ARG A 84 8.43 -7.45 10.05
C ARG A 84 9.74 -7.30 9.28
N GLN A 85 10.75 -8.05 9.67
CA GLN A 85 12.08 -8.00 9.05
C GLN A 85 12.04 -8.45 7.60
N THR A 86 11.39 -9.57 7.33
CA THR A 86 11.35 -10.17 5.99
C THR A 86 10.53 -9.32 5.03
N PHE A 87 9.35 -8.87 5.47
CA PHE A 87 8.47 -8.04 4.64
C PHE A 87 9.13 -6.71 4.26
N LEU A 88 9.69 -5.99 5.24
CA LEU A 88 10.41 -4.75 4.97
C LEU A 88 11.66 -4.97 4.13
N TRP A 89 12.35 -6.10 4.29
CA TRP A 89 13.50 -6.43 3.48
C TRP A 89 13.12 -6.62 2.01
N PHE A 90 12.03 -7.32 1.71
CA PHE A 90 11.54 -7.47 0.33
C PHE A 90 11.11 -6.12 -0.26
N CYS A 91 10.36 -5.31 0.50
CA CYS A 91 9.98 -3.97 0.07
C CYS A 91 11.19 -3.10 -0.27
N ASN A 92 12.20 -3.07 0.60
CA ASN A 92 13.42 -2.26 0.39
C ASN A 92 14.31 -2.80 -0.74
N SER A 93 14.38 -4.11 -0.91
CA SER A 93 15.17 -4.73 -1.98
C SER A 93 14.66 -4.36 -3.37
N THR A 94 13.35 -4.27 -3.51
CA THR A 94 12.69 -3.93 -4.78
C THR A 94 12.83 -2.44 -5.11
N THR A 95 12.91 -1.57 -4.10
CA THR A 95 13.06 -0.11 -4.29
C THR A 95 14.51 0.36 -4.47
N GLY A 96 15.47 -0.57 -4.56
CA GLY A 96 16.88 -0.25 -4.76
C GLY A 96 17.57 0.38 -3.54
N GLY A 97 17.04 0.13 -2.34
CA GLY A 97 17.65 0.58 -1.08
C GLY A 97 17.40 2.05 -0.74
N THR A 98 16.53 2.73 -1.46
CA THR A 98 16.02 4.02 -1.01
C THR A 98 15.12 3.72 0.19
N TYR A 99 15.45 4.31 1.35
CA TYR A 99 14.63 4.20 2.56
C TYR A 99 13.31 4.96 2.33
N ASP A 100 12.40 4.33 1.61
CA ASP A 100 11.01 4.75 1.62
C ASP A 100 10.51 4.48 3.04
N ASN A 101 9.98 5.50 3.70
CA ASN A 101 9.37 5.39 5.05
C ASN A 101 8.07 4.56 4.97
N ILE A 102 8.20 3.32 4.47
CA ILE A 102 7.08 2.40 4.35
C ILE A 102 6.71 1.91 5.75
N GLN A 103 5.46 2.13 6.07
CA GLN A 103 4.82 1.63 7.27
C GLN A 103 3.80 0.57 6.89
N PHE A 104 3.56 -0.37 7.78
CA PHE A 104 2.58 -1.42 7.53
C PHE A 104 1.90 -1.89 8.83
N SER A 105 0.73 -2.48 8.67
CA SER A 105 0.02 -3.26 9.69
C SER A 105 -0.54 -4.52 9.02
N ALA A 106 -0.27 -5.69 9.59
CA ALA A 106 -0.63 -6.98 9.03
C ALA A 106 -1.58 -7.75 9.95
N GLU A 107 -2.66 -8.24 9.37
CA GLU A 107 -3.67 -9.08 10.03
C GLU A 107 -3.85 -10.39 9.27
N ILE A 108 -4.24 -11.44 9.98
CA ILE A 108 -4.59 -12.74 9.41
C ILE A 108 -6.05 -13.03 9.70
N TYR A 109 -6.77 -13.40 8.64
CA TYR A 109 -8.15 -13.84 8.72
C TYR A 109 -8.22 -15.35 8.51
N TYR A 110 -8.90 -16.04 9.39
CA TYR A 110 -9.04 -17.48 9.37
C TYR A 110 -10.46 -17.90 9.77
N LEU A 111 -10.85 -19.10 9.37
CA LEU A 111 -12.13 -19.67 9.77
C LEU A 111 -11.98 -20.34 11.13
N ASP A 112 -12.74 -19.87 12.11
CA ASP A 112 -12.92 -20.56 13.38
C ASP A 112 -13.93 -21.69 13.21
N ASN A 113 -13.45 -22.92 13.39
CA ASN A 113 -14.25 -24.13 13.21
C ASN A 113 -15.31 -24.33 14.30
N SER A 114 -15.11 -23.73 15.47
CA SER A 114 -16.02 -23.89 16.61
C SER A 114 -17.28 -23.02 16.45
N THR A 115 -17.13 -21.83 15.91
CA THR A 115 -18.19 -20.84 15.73
C THR A 115 -18.66 -20.72 14.28
N ASN A 116 -17.94 -21.35 13.34
CA ASN A 116 -18.12 -21.19 11.89
C ASN A 116 -18.15 -19.73 11.45
N SER A 117 -17.33 -18.91 12.09
CA SER A 117 -17.16 -17.47 11.79
C SER A 117 -15.73 -17.18 11.36
N VAL A 118 -15.57 -16.08 10.61
CA VAL A 118 -14.23 -15.59 10.27
C VAL A 118 -13.71 -14.74 11.43
N ASN A 119 -12.62 -15.20 12.02
CA ASN A 119 -11.90 -14.49 13.05
C ASN A 119 -10.64 -13.85 12.45
N ARG A 120 -10.07 -12.88 13.18
CA ARG A 120 -8.82 -12.23 12.79
C ARG A 120 -7.90 -12.12 13.99
N TYR A 121 -6.61 -12.14 13.72
CA TYR A 121 -5.60 -11.76 14.69
C TYR A 121 -4.50 -10.93 14.05
N HIS A 122 -3.93 -10.05 14.83
CA HIS A 122 -2.84 -9.19 14.42
C HIS A 122 -1.52 -9.97 14.45
N ILE A 123 -0.75 -9.93 13.35
CA ILE A 123 0.53 -10.65 13.27
C ILE A 123 1.71 -9.71 13.49
N SER A 124 1.71 -8.54 12.85
CA SER A 124 2.85 -7.62 12.94
C SER A 124 2.48 -6.22 12.45
N GLU A 125 3.18 -5.22 12.98
CA GLU A 125 3.07 -3.83 12.52
C GLU A 125 4.40 -3.10 12.68
N SER A 126 4.64 -2.13 11.83
CA SER A 126 5.71 -1.16 12.05
C SER A 126 5.20 0.07 12.81
N ARG A 127 3.93 0.44 12.56
CA ARG A 127 3.22 1.52 13.22
C ARG A 127 1.72 1.33 13.09
N ILE A 128 0.95 1.80 14.08
CA ILE A 128 -0.52 1.82 14.02
C ILE A 128 -0.96 3.01 13.14
N PRO A 129 -1.83 2.79 12.13
CA PRO A 129 -2.35 3.89 11.33
C PRO A 129 -3.23 4.81 12.19
N THR A 130 -3.09 6.12 12.02
CA THR A 130 -3.84 7.13 12.78
C THR A 130 -5.16 7.50 12.13
N GLY A 131 -5.42 6.99 10.91
CA GLY A 131 -6.65 7.20 10.16
C GLY A 131 -6.63 8.40 9.21
N GLY A 132 -5.51 9.12 9.13
CA GLY A 132 -5.29 10.19 8.16
C GLY A 132 -4.41 9.81 6.97
N GLU A 133 -3.79 8.63 7.03
CA GLU A 133 -2.88 8.14 6.01
C GLU A 133 -3.65 7.53 4.83
N GLN A 134 -3.13 7.71 3.61
CA GLN A 134 -3.58 6.94 2.46
C GLN A 134 -2.98 5.53 2.56
N THR A 135 -3.82 4.56 2.90
CA THR A 135 -3.39 3.17 3.05
C THR A 135 -3.73 2.36 1.82
N MET A 136 -2.79 1.57 1.34
CA MET A 136 -3.00 0.55 0.31
C MET A 136 -3.16 -0.80 0.96
N ARG A 137 -4.15 -1.56 0.50
CA ARG A 137 -4.42 -2.91 0.99
C ARG A 137 -3.88 -3.94 0.01
N VAL A 138 -3.07 -4.85 0.51
CA VAL A 138 -2.60 -6.01 -0.22
C VAL A 138 -2.99 -7.29 0.51
N THR A 139 -3.28 -8.35 -0.24
CA THR A 139 -3.75 -9.60 0.35
C THR A 139 -3.11 -10.81 -0.33
N GLU A 140 -2.84 -11.86 0.46
CA GLU A 140 -2.31 -13.11 -0.04
C GLU A 140 -2.98 -14.30 0.66
N TRP A 141 -3.37 -15.32 -0.12
CA TRP A 141 -3.91 -16.57 0.43
C TRP A 141 -2.80 -17.55 0.73
N VAL A 142 -2.78 -18.04 1.95
CA VAL A 142 -1.76 -18.97 2.43
C VAL A 142 -2.42 -20.23 2.95
N LEU A 143 -1.94 -21.39 2.52
CA LEU A 143 -2.37 -22.67 3.06
C LEU A 143 -1.54 -22.98 4.30
N VAL A 144 -2.18 -23.09 5.44
CA VAL A 144 -1.52 -23.43 6.70
C VAL A 144 -2.23 -24.60 7.38
N TYR A 145 -1.50 -25.30 8.23
CA TYR A 145 -2.06 -26.26 9.16
C TYR A 145 -1.54 -25.95 10.56
N ASN A 146 -2.44 -25.99 11.53
CA ASN A 146 -2.07 -25.84 12.92
C ASN A 146 -1.46 -27.16 13.41
N SER A 147 -0.18 -27.15 13.72
CA SER A 147 0.44 -28.30 14.38
C SER A 147 0.14 -28.21 15.87
N ALA A 148 -0.56 -29.20 16.40
CA ALA A 148 -0.80 -29.31 17.85
C ALA A 148 0.50 -29.30 18.69
N VAL A 149 1.65 -29.51 18.04
CA VAL A 149 2.97 -29.58 18.70
C VAL A 149 3.58 -28.21 18.89
N THR A 150 3.28 -27.21 18.04
CA THR A 150 3.93 -25.90 18.10
C THR A 150 3.16 -24.85 18.90
N GLY A 151 1.84 -24.98 19.02
CA GLY A 151 1.02 -24.18 19.95
C GLY A 151 1.08 -22.64 19.81
N HIS A 152 1.62 -22.12 18.71
CA HIS A 152 1.87 -20.68 18.53
C HIS A 152 0.73 -19.96 17.79
N MET A 153 -0.11 -20.70 17.07
CA MET A 153 -1.31 -20.16 16.45
C MET A 153 -2.46 -20.06 17.47
N PRO A 154 -3.45 -19.19 17.25
CA PRO A 154 -4.66 -19.16 18.07
C PRO A 154 -5.30 -20.55 18.21
N ALA A 155 -5.80 -20.88 19.39
CA ALA A 155 -6.31 -22.21 19.71
C ALA A 155 -7.56 -22.60 18.91
N ASP A 156 -8.26 -21.63 18.35
CA ASP A 156 -9.46 -21.77 17.50
C ASP A 156 -9.13 -22.01 16.01
N VAL A 157 -7.85 -21.94 15.63
CA VAL A 157 -7.40 -22.35 14.28
C VAL A 157 -7.40 -23.88 14.20
N ASP A 158 -8.07 -24.42 13.17
CA ASP A 158 -8.17 -25.85 12.96
C ASP A 158 -6.78 -26.53 12.80
N THR A 159 -6.69 -27.76 13.27
CA THR A 159 -5.53 -28.63 13.04
C THR A 159 -5.45 -29.18 11.61
N ARG A 160 -6.52 -29.04 10.82
CA ARG A 160 -6.52 -29.40 9.40
C ARG A 160 -5.90 -28.29 8.56
N VAL A 161 -5.48 -28.65 7.33
CA VAL A 161 -5.05 -27.66 6.36
C VAL A 161 -6.20 -26.73 6.03
N GLN A 162 -5.98 -25.44 6.19
CA GLN A 162 -6.95 -24.42 5.84
C GLN A 162 -6.27 -23.26 5.08
N ALA A 163 -7.05 -22.55 4.28
CA ALA A 163 -6.62 -21.32 3.66
C ALA A 163 -6.87 -20.17 4.64
N VAL A 164 -5.84 -19.40 4.91
CA VAL A 164 -5.91 -18.15 5.67
C VAL A 164 -5.62 -16.99 4.75
N LEU A 165 -6.25 -15.84 4.98
CA LEU A 165 -5.99 -14.62 4.25
C LEU A 165 -5.06 -13.75 5.08
N VAL A 166 -3.90 -13.44 4.53
CA VAL A 166 -2.99 -12.40 5.07
C VAL A 166 -3.38 -11.09 4.42
N GLU A 167 -3.72 -10.10 5.23
CA GLU A 167 -4.00 -8.73 4.80
C GLU A 167 -2.92 -7.81 5.36
N VAL A 168 -2.34 -6.99 4.51
CA VAL A 168 -1.37 -5.97 4.91
C VAL A 168 -1.85 -4.61 4.43
N LEU A 169 -1.97 -3.68 5.35
CA LEU A 169 -2.16 -2.27 5.06
C LEU A 169 -0.79 -1.61 4.99
N LEU A 170 -0.50 -0.92 3.88
CA LEU A 170 0.75 -0.19 3.66
C LEU A 170 0.47 1.29 3.49
N TRP A 171 1.37 2.11 4.00
CA TRP A 171 1.37 3.56 3.77
C TRP A 171 2.77 4.15 3.87
N ARG A 172 2.93 5.36 3.41
CA ARG A 172 4.16 6.15 3.57
C ARG A 172 3.96 7.22 4.63
N ASN A 173 5.03 7.47 5.40
CA ASN A 173 5.02 8.47 6.46
C ASN A 173 5.64 9.79 5.96
#